data_f46f2a9e5dcfd2db3e23cbff352d52aa
#
_entry.id   f46f2a9e5dcfd2db3e23cbff352d52aa
#
_cell.length_a   1.000
_cell.length_b   1.000
_cell.length_c   1.000
_cell.angle_alpha   90.00
_cell.angle_beta   90.00
_cell.angle_gamma   90.00
#
_symmetry.space_group_name_H-M   'P 1'
#
loop_
_entity.id
_entity.type
_entity.pdbx_description
1 polymer ?
#
loop_
_entity_poly.entity_id
_entity_poly.type
_entity_poly.pdbx_seq_one_letter_code
_entity_poly.pdbx_strand_id
1 'polypeptide(L)'
;MQSKLFTPLKIGGIEIKNRIIMAPMCMYEVKKEDGRPRCFHKLHYATRAIGGVGLIIVEATAVEARGRITKKDLGLWSDEQIEAHAELVKGCSKYGAKMAIQLAHAGRKGTCEGIIAPSAIKFSEDYATPKEMSAEDIASVKQSFVEAAIRAKNAGYEAVEIHAAHGYLIN
;
A
#
# COMPACT_ATOMS: atom_id res chain seq x y z
N MET A 1 19.47 4.68 31.92
CA MET A 1 19.43 5.28 30.55
C MET A 1 18.10 4.95 29.90
N GLN A 2 17.41 5.94 29.37
CA GLN A 2 16.17 5.69 28.61
C GLN A 2 16.53 5.06 27.26
N SER A 3 15.84 3.99 26.87
CA SER A 3 16.06 3.31 25.59
C SER A 3 15.72 4.26 24.44
N LYS A 4 16.59 4.38 23.44
CA LYS A 4 16.35 5.17 22.22
C LYS A 4 15.10 4.72 21.46
N LEU A 5 14.70 3.44 21.60
CA LEU A 5 13.52 2.88 20.95
C LEU A 5 12.23 3.67 21.25
N PHE A 6 12.12 4.19 22.49
CA PHE A 6 10.95 4.92 22.96
C PHE A 6 11.07 6.45 22.87
N THR A 7 12.11 6.95 22.18
CA THR A 7 12.22 8.38 21.91
C THR A 7 11.57 8.74 20.59
N PRO A 8 10.98 9.95 20.46
CA PRO A 8 10.43 10.42 19.20
C PRO A 8 11.44 10.37 18.05
N LEU A 9 10.95 10.25 16.83
CA LEU A 9 11.73 10.30 15.60
C LEU A 9 11.01 11.18 14.58
N LYS A 10 11.73 12.11 13.97
CA LYS A 10 11.24 12.91 12.86
C LYS A 10 11.64 12.26 11.54
N ILE A 11 10.65 12.01 10.66
CA ILE A 11 10.82 11.45 9.32
C ILE A 11 10.22 12.46 8.34
N GLY A 12 11.07 13.20 7.60
CA GLY A 12 10.59 14.29 6.77
C GLY A 12 9.76 15.30 7.56
N GLY A 13 8.52 15.49 7.17
CA GLY A 13 7.57 16.42 7.82
C GLY A 13 6.78 15.83 8.99
N ILE A 14 6.88 14.54 9.29
CA ILE A 14 6.12 13.87 10.34
C ILE A 14 7.01 13.55 11.55
N GLU A 15 6.42 13.61 12.75
CA GLU A 15 7.05 13.13 13.98
C GLU A 15 6.27 11.93 14.51
N ILE A 16 6.97 10.82 14.76
CA ILE A 16 6.43 9.61 15.36
C ILE A 16 6.87 9.50 16.83
N LYS A 17 5.95 9.07 17.69
CA LYS A 17 6.11 9.06 19.15
C LYS A 17 7.21 8.12 19.67
N ASN A 18 7.63 7.14 18.88
CA ASN A 18 8.71 6.19 19.18
C ASN A 18 9.24 5.61 17.85
N ARG A 19 10.29 4.80 17.92
CA ARG A 19 10.97 4.23 16.74
C ARG A 19 10.49 2.83 16.36
N ILE A 20 9.29 2.46 16.78
CA ILE A 20 8.66 1.19 16.43
C ILE A 20 7.77 1.44 15.21
N ILE A 21 8.09 0.79 14.09
CA ILE A 21 7.38 0.93 12.81
C ILE A 21 6.85 -0.44 12.42
N MET A 22 5.55 -0.52 12.14
CA MET A 22 4.96 -1.71 11.54
C MET A 22 5.22 -1.69 10.04
N ALA A 23 5.99 -2.68 9.56
CA ALA A 23 6.26 -2.86 8.13
C ALA A 23 4.99 -3.26 7.36
N PRO A 24 4.90 -2.97 6.05
CA PRO A 24 3.79 -3.38 5.21
C PRO A 24 3.80 -4.90 5.00
N MET A 25 2.65 -5.55 5.22
CA MET A 25 2.48 -7.00 5.10
C MET A 25 1.13 -7.32 4.48
N CYS A 26 1.11 -7.92 3.29
CA CYS A 26 -0.12 -8.27 2.58
C CYS A 26 -0.96 -9.27 3.35
N MET A 27 -2.25 -8.98 3.51
CA MET A 27 -3.19 -9.83 4.25
C MET A 27 -4.19 -10.56 3.34
N TYR A 28 -4.38 -10.09 2.09
CA TYR A 28 -5.27 -10.71 1.10
C TYR A 28 -6.72 -10.88 1.59
N GLU A 29 -7.23 -9.91 2.35
CA GLU A 29 -8.54 -9.97 3.04
C GLU A 29 -9.63 -9.08 2.41
N VAL A 30 -9.42 -8.58 1.20
CA VAL A 30 -10.46 -7.86 0.43
C VAL A 30 -11.34 -8.86 -0.33
N LYS A 31 -12.24 -9.54 0.40
CA LYS A 31 -13.09 -10.61 -0.16
C LYS A 31 -14.07 -10.12 -1.25
N LYS A 32 -14.40 -8.81 -1.28
CA LYS A 32 -15.24 -8.20 -2.33
C LYS A 32 -14.46 -7.79 -3.57
N GLU A 33 -13.15 -7.98 -3.58
CA GLU A 33 -12.24 -7.69 -4.70
C GLU A 33 -12.29 -6.24 -5.22
N ASP A 34 -12.79 -5.30 -4.39
CA ASP A 34 -12.98 -3.89 -4.72
C ASP A 34 -11.86 -2.97 -4.18
N GLY A 35 -10.80 -3.55 -3.62
CA GLY A 35 -9.65 -2.83 -3.08
C GLY A 35 -9.89 -2.08 -1.76
N ARG A 36 -11.10 -2.09 -1.20
CA ARG A 36 -11.45 -1.29 -0.01
C ARG A 36 -11.07 -1.99 1.29
N PRO A 37 -10.42 -1.30 2.26
CA PRO A 37 -10.24 -1.82 3.60
C PRO A 37 -11.57 -2.26 4.22
N ARG A 38 -11.54 -3.38 4.95
CA ARG A 38 -12.71 -3.98 5.61
C ARG A 38 -12.50 -4.07 7.12
N CYS A 39 -13.47 -4.65 7.82
CA CYS A 39 -13.42 -4.84 9.27
C CYS A 39 -12.11 -5.52 9.71
N PHE A 40 -11.66 -6.55 8.98
CA PHE A 40 -10.38 -7.22 9.26
C PHE A 40 -9.22 -6.21 9.31
N HIS A 41 -9.07 -5.37 8.28
CA HIS A 41 -7.98 -4.38 8.22
C HIS A 41 -8.07 -3.37 9.37
N LYS A 42 -9.28 -2.89 9.69
CA LYS A 42 -9.50 -1.97 10.81
C LYS A 42 -9.07 -2.58 12.14
N LEU A 43 -9.45 -3.83 12.42
CA LEU A 43 -9.04 -4.55 13.63
C LEU A 43 -7.54 -4.83 13.63
N HIS A 44 -7.00 -5.33 12.52
CA HIS A 44 -5.60 -5.68 12.36
C HIS A 44 -4.68 -4.49 12.65
N TYR A 45 -4.91 -3.36 12.04
CA TYR A 45 -4.08 -2.17 12.26
C TYR A 45 -4.37 -1.48 13.60
N ALA A 46 -5.64 -1.42 14.03
CA ALA A 46 -5.99 -0.79 15.31
C ALA A 46 -5.37 -1.49 16.51
N THR A 47 -5.26 -2.83 16.50
CA THR A 47 -4.60 -3.55 17.61
C THR A 47 -3.12 -3.18 17.75
N ARG A 48 -2.41 -2.90 16.65
CA ARG A 48 -1.01 -2.43 16.66
C ARG A 48 -0.92 -0.98 17.15
N ALA A 49 -1.86 -0.13 16.71
CA ALA A 49 -1.94 1.25 17.19
C ALA A 49 -2.20 1.31 18.70
N ILE A 50 -3.13 0.50 19.23
CA ILE A 50 -3.40 0.32 20.67
C ILE A 50 -2.15 -0.20 21.39
N GLY A 51 -1.42 -1.13 20.79
CA GLY A 51 -0.15 -1.68 21.32
C GLY A 51 0.98 -0.66 21.35
N GLY A 52 0.78 0.59 20.86
CA GLY A 52 1.71 1.68 21.04
C GLY A 52 2.72 1.91 19.90
N VAL A 53 2.57 1.26 18.75
CA VAL A 53 3.44 1.49 17.58
C VAL A 53 3.43 2.97 17.18
N GLY A 54 4.59 3.51 16.75
CA GLY A 54 4.72 4.91 16.36
C GLY A 54 4.24 5.19 14.94
N LEU A 55 4.53 4.30 14.00
CA LEU A 55 4.11 4.39 12.60
C LEU A 55 3.61 3.03 12.10
N ILE A 56 2.52 3.05 11.36
CA ILE A 56 1.99 1.89 10.63
C ILE A 56 2.11 2.18 9.14
N ILE A 57 2.79 1.29 8.39
CA ILE A 57 2.76 1.29 6.94
C ILE A 57 1.76 0.23 6.50
N VAL A 58 0.64 0.67 5.92
CA VAL A 58 -0.41 -0.22 5.42
C VAL A 58 0.13 -1.04 4.26
N GLU A 59 -0.29 -2.29 4.18
CA GLU A 59 0.11 -3.28 3.17
C GLU A 59 0.11 -2.76 1.74
N ALA A 60 0.84 -3.45 0.86
CA ALA A 60 0.88 -3.13 -0.57
C ALA A 60 -0.52 -2.88 -1.11
N THR A 61 -0.74 -1.65 -1.57
CA THR A 61 -2.02 -1.12 -2.05
C THR A 61 -1.87 -0.78 -3.51
N ALA A 62 -2.61 -1.46 -4.37
CA ALA A 62 -2.45 -1.36 -5.81
C ALA A 62 -2.91 0.01 -6.34
N VAL A 63 -2.08 0.62 -7.20
CA VAL A 63 -2.39 1.88 -7.88
C VAL A 63 -3.25 1.72 -9.13
N GLU A 64 -3.38 0.48 -9.62
CA GLU A 64 -4.27 0.06 -10.72
C GLU A 64 -4.92 -1.28 -10.36
N ALA A 65 -6.13 -1.54 -10.84
CA ALA A 65 -6.82 -2.80 -10.58
C ALA A 65 -6.04 -4.02 -11.10
N ARG A 66 -5.39 -3.89 -12.27
CA ARG A 66 -4.51 -4.91 -12.85
C ARG A 66 -3.17 -5.04 -12.13
N GLY A 67 -2.78 -4.03 -11.34
CA GLY A 67 -1.53 -4.00 -10.57
C GLY A 67 -1.57 -4.73 -9.24
N ARG A 68 -2.68 -5.38 -8.88
CA ARG A 68 -2.79 -6.19 -7.67
C ARG A 68 -1.97 -7.48 -7.78
N ILE A 69 -1.44 -7.96 -6.66
CA ILE A 69 -0.83 -9.29 -6.56
C ILE A 69 -1.93 -10.33 -6.73
N THR A 70 -3.03 -10.18 -5.98
CA THR A 70 -4.25 -10.97 -6.10
C THR A 70 -5.48 -10.07 -6.11
N LYS A 71 -6.62 -10.57 -6.55
CA LYS A 71 -7.90 -9.83 -6.50
C LYS A 71 -8.28 -9.36 -5.09
N LYS A 72 -7.68 -9.97 -4.05
CA LYS A 72 -7.98 -9.69 -2.63
C LYS A 72 -7.06 -8.63 -1.99
N ASP A 73 -6.23 -7.97 -2.79
CA ASP A 73 -5.37 -6.89 -2.31
C ASP A 73 -6.16 -5.62 -2.05
N LEU A 74 -5.60 -4.76 -1.20
CA LEU A 74 -6.02 -3.37 -1.11
C LEU A 74 -5.71 -2.63 -2.42
N GLY A 75 -6.47 -1.58 -2.68
CA GLY A 75 -6.30 -0.71 -3.83
C GLY A 75 -6.66 0.74 -3.53
N LEU A 76 -6.06 1.64 -4.30
CA LEU A 76 -6.35 3.06 -4.23
C LEU A 76 -6.33 3.70 -5.64
N TRP A 77 -6.94 2.99 -6.60
CA TRP A 77 -7.03 3.40 -8.01
C TRP A 77 -8.29 4.20 -8.33
N SER A 78 -9.23 4.34 -7.39
CA SER A 78 -10.49 5.07 -7.57
C SER A 78 -10.79 5.93 -6.34
N ASP A 79 -11.41 7.09 -6.55
CA ASP A 79 -11.84 7.99 -5.48
C ASP A 79 -12.87 7.34 -4.56
N GLU A 80 -13.65 6.38 -5.05
CA GLU A 80 -14.58 5.59 -4.25
C GLU A 80 -13.92 4.77 -3.13
N GLN A 81 -12.61 4.59 -3.17
CA GLN A 81 -11.85 3.86 -2.15
C GLN A 81 -11.41 4.77 -1.00
N ILE A 82 -11.38 6.10 -1.21
CA ILE A 82 -10.85 7.09 -0.26
C ILE A 82 -11.53 6.99 1.10
N GLU A 83 -12.86 6.93 1.13
CA GLU A 83 -13.62 6.91 2.40
C GLU A 83 -13.26 5.72 3.28
N ALA A 84 -13.15 4.51 2.70
CA ALA A 84 -12.80 3.30 3.45
C ALA A 84 -11.38 3.38 4.03
N HIS A 85 -10.43 3.98 3.29
CA HIS A 85 -9.09 4.26 3.78
C HIS A 85 -9.08 5.33 4.86
N ALA A 86 -9.88 6.40 4.72
CA ALA A 86 -9.99 7.46 5.72
C ALA A 86 -10.53 6.94 7.06
N GLU A 87 -11.50 6.03 7.03
CA GLU A 87 -12.01 5.36 8.23
C GLU A 87 -10.92 4.51 8.92
N LEU A 88 -10.09 3.81 8.13
CA LEU A 88 -8.94 3.05 8.65
C LEU A 88 -7.94 3.97 9.34
N VAL A 89 -7.52 5.04 8.66
CA VAL A 89 -6.58 6.04 9.20
C VAL A 89 -7.12 6.63 10.49
N LYS A 90 -8.37 7.12 10.49
CA LYS A 90 -9.03 7.69 11.67
C LYS A 90 -9.08 6.71 12.84
N GLY A 91 -9.34 5.42 12.54
CA GLY A 91 -9.41 4.37 13.55
C GLY A 91 -8.09 4.12 14.28
N CYS A 92 -6.96 4.26 13.58
CA CYS A 92 -5.63 4.04 14.13
C CYS A 92 -5.02 5.30 14.76
N SER A 93 -5.17 6.46 14.10
CA SER A 93 -4.56 7.73 14.53
C SER A 93 -5.04 8.20 15.90
N LYS A 94 -6.26 7.87 16.31
CA LYS A 94 -6.79 8.18 17.66
C LYS A 94 -5.98 7.54 18.80
N TYR A 95 -5.16 6.51 18.50
CA TYR A 95 -4.25 5.88 19.46
C TYR A 95 -2.81 6.41 19.34
N GLY A 96 -2.62 7.49 18.58
CA GLY A 96 -1.33 8.17 18.42
C GLY A 96 -0.35 7.46 17.48
N ALA A 97 -0.80 6.50 16.67
CA ALA A 97 -0.01 5.97 15.58
C ALA A 97 -0.10 6.90 14.36
N LYS A 98 1.03 7.21 13.72
CA LYS A 98 1.07 7.82 12.40
C LYS A 98 0.77 6.77 11.36
N MET A 99 0.13 7.17 10.25
CA MET A 99 -0.31 6.25 9.21
C MET A 99 0.38 6.57 7.88
N ALA A 100 1.06 5.58 7.34
CA ALA A 100 1.59 5.56 5.98
C ALA A 100 0.93 4.43 5.18
N ILE A 101 1.08 4.46 3.87
CA ILE A 101 0.58 3.43 2.96
C ILE A 101 1.65 3.06 1.94
N GLN A 102 1.82 1.76 1.67
CA GLN A 102 2.70 1.29 0.61
C GLN A 102 1.94 1.24 -0.72
N LEU A 103 2.31 2.09 -1.68
CA LEU A 103 1.78 2.09 -3.04
C LEU A 103 2.55 1.09 -3.89
N ALA A 104 1.85 0.23 -4.62
CA ALA A 104 2.44 -0.90 -5.31
C ALA A 104 1.80 -1.16 -6.68
N HIS A 105 2.56 -1.84 -7.54
CA HIS A 105 2.07 -2.48 -8.74
C HIS A 105 2.81 -3.82 -8.92
N ALA A 106 2.07 -4.91 -8.95
CA ALA A 106 2.64 -6.27 -8.93
C ALA A 106 3.42 -6.65 -10.20
N GLY A 107 3.17 -5.96 -11.32
CA GLY A 107 3.84 -6.30 -12.57
C GLY A 107 3.57 -7.75 -12.98
N ARG A 108 4.61 -8.45 -13.41
CA ARG A 108 4.55 -9.86 -13.84
C ARG A 108 4.22 -10.87 -12.73
N LYS A 109 4.19 -10.42 -11.46
CA LYS A 109 3.77 -11.23 -10.32
C LYS A 109 2.29 -11.07 -9.98
N GLY A 110 1.56 -10.22 -10.71
CA GLY A 110 0.11 -10.10 -10.57
C GLY A 110 -0.61 -11.33 -11.09
N THR A 111 -1.75 -11.67 -10.44
CA THR A 111 -2.62 -12.77 -10.89
C THR A 111 -3.96 -12.25 -11.42
N CYS A 112 -4.08 -10.93 -11.60
CA CYS A 112 -5.24 -10.29 -12.21
C CYS A 112 -5.15 -10.30 -13.74
N GLU A 113 -6.26 -10.02 -14.41
CA GLU A 113 -6.28 -9.88 -15.87
C GLU A 113 -5.54 -8.62 -16.32
N GLY A 114 -4.93 -8.67 -17.52
CA GLY A 114 -4.28 -7.52 -18.13
C GLY A 114 -2.96 -7.11 -17.48
N ILE A 115 -2.24 -8.04 -16.83
CA ILE A 115 -0.94 -7.76 -16.24
C ILE A 115 0.06 -7.24 -17.28
N ILE A 116 0.87 -6.29 -16.86
CA ILE A 116 1.91 -5.65 -17.66
C ILE A 116 3.26 -5.70 -16.94
N ALA A 117 4.34 -5.67 -17.70
CA ALA A 117 5.71 -5.63 -17.17
C ALA A 117 6.64 -4.96 -18.17
N PRO A 118 7.87 -4.58 -17.78
CA PRO A 118 8.87 -4.02 -18.71
C PRO A 118 9.18 -4.90 -19.91
N SER A 119 9.00 -6.21 -19.79
CA SER A 119 9.19 -7.19 -20.86
C SER A 119 8.13 -8.28 -20.78
N ALA A 120 7.78 -8.92 -21.91
CA ALA A 120 6.83 -10.03 -21.97
C ALA A 120 7.44 -11.34 -21.44
N ILE A 121 8.02 -11.30 -20.25
CA ILE A 121 8.70 -12.43 -19.60
C ILE A 121 7.95 -12.76 -18.29
N LYS A 122 7.36 -13.96 -18.23
CA LYS A 122 6.67 -14.46 -17.03
C LYS A 122 7.64 -14.60 -15.84
N PHE A 123 7.10 -14.51 -14.63
CA PHE A 123 7.90 -14.65 -13.41
C PHE A 123 8.37 -16.10 -13.20
N SER A 124 7.48 -17.07 -13.37
CA SER A 124 7.76 -18.51 -13.36
C SER A 124 6.71 -19.24 -14.21
N GLU A 125 6.80 -20.56 -14.31
CA GLU A 125 5.85 -21.39 -15.09
C GLU A 125 4.40 -21.26 -14.58
N ASP A 126 4.20 -20.99 -13.29
CA ASP A 126 2.87 -20.85 -12.68
C ASP A 126 2.21 -19.48 -12.93
N TYR A 127 2.96 -18.52 -13.54
CA TYR A 127 2.47 -17.17 -13.80
C TYR A 127 2.16 -16.95 -15.28
N ALA A 128 1.15 -16.12 -15.53
CA ALA A 128 0.84 -15.69 -16.89
C ALA A 128 1.98 -14.82 -17.47
N THR A 129 2.15 -14.87 -18.78
CA THR A 129 3.06 -13.96 -19.49
C THR A 129 2.43 -12.57 -19.50
N PRO A 130 3.11 -11.53 -18.96
CA PRO A 130 2.60 -10.17 -18.99
C PRO A 130 2.70 -9.60 -20.42
N LYS A 131 1.86 -8.60 -20.71
CA LYS A 131 2.06 -7.75 -21.88
C LYS A 131 3.27 -6.85 -21.61
N GLU A 132 4.17 -6.70 -22.59
CA GLU A 132 5.24 -5.69 -22.54
C GLU A 132 4.64 -4.29 -22.55
N MET A 133 5.16 -3.42 -21.69
CA MET A 133 4.70 -2.04 -21.55
C MET A 133 5.17 -1.20 -22.74
N SER A 134 4.24 -0.46 -23.34
CA SER A 134 4.56 0.65 -24.24
C SER A 134 4.99 1.89 -23.46
N ALA A 135 5.48 2.92 -24.17
CA ALA A 135 5.76 4.23 -23.57
C ALA A 135 4.52 4.86 -22.91
N GLU A 136 3.35 4.64 -23.53
CA GLU A 136 2.05 5.10 -23.02
C GLU A 136 1.65 4.33 -21.76
N ASP A 137 1.88 3.00 -21.70
CA ASP A 137 1.65 2.19 -20.50
C ASP A 137 2.51 2.70 -19.34
N ILE A 138 3.80 3.01 -19.60
CA ILE A 138 4.73 3.56 -18.59
C ILE A 138 4.22 4.92 -18.07
N ALA A 139 3.82 5.82 -18.97
CA ALA A 139 3.28 7.12 -18.61
C ALA A 139 1.99 6.98 -17.76
N SER A 140 1.08 6.08 -18.16
CA SER A 140 -0.17 5.78 -17.45
C SER A 140 0.11 5.27 -16.04
N VAL A 141 1.01 4.28 -15.88
CA VAL A 141 1.35 3.74 -14.55
C VAL A 141 1.98 4.81 -13.65
N LYS A 142 2.86 5.65 -14.18
CA LYS A 142 3.41 6.79 -13.41
C LYS A 142 2.30 7.70 -12.92
N GLN A 143 1.33 8.02 -13.78
CA GLN A 143 0.18 8.85 -13.42
C GLN A 143 -0.68 8.15 -12.35
N SER A 144 -0.89 6.84 -12.43
CA SER A 144 -1.63 6.06 -11.43
C SER A 144 -0.97 6.12 -10.05
N PHE A 145 0.37 6.08 -9.97
CA PHE A 145 1.08 6.30 -8.69
C PHE A 145 0.86 7.71 -8.14
N VAL A 146 0.90 8.74 -8.98
CA VAL A 146 0.64 10.14 -8.57
C VAL A 146 -0.77 10.29 -8.04
N GLU A 147 -1.76 9.78 -8.76
CA GLU A 147 -3.17 9.83 -8.34
C GLU A 147 -3.44 9.05 -7.06
N ALA A 148 -2.84 7.86 -6.92
CA ALA A 148 -2.94 7.08 -5.69
C ALA A 148 -2.32 7.82 -4.49
N ALA A 149 -1.20 8.53 -4.67
CA ALA A 149 -0.59 9.35 -3.63
C ALA A 149 -1.50 10.53 -3.22
N ILE A 150 -2.18 11.17 -4.19
CA ILE A 150 -3.17 12.22 -3.92
C ILE A 150 -4.35 11.66 -3.13
N ARG A 151 -4.88 10.49 -3.53
CA ARG A 151 -5.95 9.79 -2.81
C ARG A 151 -5.53 9.39 -1.39
N ALA A 152 -4.29 8.91 -1.23
CA ALA A 152 -3.74 8.60 0.08
C ALA A 152 -3.71 9.84 1.00
N LYS A 153 -3.26 10.97 0.49
CA LYS A 153 -3.29 12.26 1.20
C LYS A 153 -4.74 12.64 1.58
N ASN A 154 -5.68 12.51 0.66
CA ASN A 154 -7.10 12.82 0.89
C ASN A 154 -7.74 11.88 1.91
N ALA A 155 -7.29 10.62 1.99
CA ALA A 155 -7.68 9.67 3.02
C ALA A 155 -7.03 9.94 4.39
N GLY A 156 -6.06 10.88 4.48
CA GLY A 156 -5.42 11.27 5.73
C GLY A 156 -4.12 10.52 6.05
N TYR A 157 -3.55 9.75 5.12
CA TYR A 157 -2.21 9.21 5.30
C TYR A 157 -1.18 10.35 5.31
N GLU A 158 -0.21 10.24 6.22
CA GLU A 158 0.81 11.26 6.42
C GLU A 158 2.10 11.00 5.63
N ALA A 159 2.26 9.77 5.11
CA ALA A 159 3.36 9.38 4.24
C ALA A 159 2.92 8.30 3.26
N VAL A 160 3.64 8.19 2.15
CA VAL A 160 3.56 7.09 1.20
C VAL A 160 4.92 6.41 1.07
N GLU A 161 4.91 5.09 0.93
CA GLU A 161 6.07 4.29 0.56
C GLU A 161 5.85 3.78 -0.86
N ILE A 162 6.84 3.90 -1.73
CA ILE A 162 6.79 3.34 -3.08
C ILE A 162 7.41 1.95 -3.03
N HIS A 163 6.64 0.92 -3.36
CA HIS A 163 7.14 -0.44 -3.43
C HIS A 163 8.00 -0.65 -4.68
N ALA A 164 9.31 -0.54 -4.51
CA ALA A 164 10.30 -0.72 -5.58
C ALA A 164 11.24 -1.89 -5.26
N ALA A 165 10.69 -3.01 -4.78
CA ALA A 165 11.45 -4.18 -4.36
C ALA A 165 10.75 -5.49 -4.76
N HIS A 166 11.34 -6.63 -4.40
CA HIS A 166 10.78 -7.98 -4.47
C HIS A 166 10.42 -8.47 -5.89
N GLY A 167 10.98 -7.86 -6.94
CA GLY A 167 10.69 -8.23 -8.33
C GLY A 167 9.27 -7.88 -8.79
N TYR A 168 8.64 -6.87 -8.16
CA TYR A 168 7.43 -6.24 -8.64
C TYR A 168 7.74 -5.22 -9.75
N LEU A 169 6.76 -4.43 -10.21
CA LEU A 169 6.90 -3.66 -11.45
C LEU A 169 8.13 -2.75 -11.51
N ILE A 170 8.48 -2.09 -10.39
CA ILE A 170 9.56 -1.06 -10.35
C ILE A 170 10.94 -1.67 -10.07
N ASN A 171 11.00 -2.93 -9.64
CA ASN A 171 12.25 -3.61 -9.32
C ASN A 171 12.73 -4.56 -10.42
#